data_05ae09b847decc5d1f99aa66ece8d203
#
_entry.id   05ae09b847decc5d1f99aa66ece8d203
#
_cell.length_a   1.000
_cell.length_b   1.000
_cell.length_c   1.000
_cell.angle_alpha   90.00
_cell.angle_beta   90.00
_cell.angle_gamma   90.00
#
_symmetry.space_group_name_H-M   'P 1'
#
loop_
_entity.id
_entity.type
_entity.pdbx_description
1 polymer ?
#
loop_
_entity_poly.entity_id
_entity_poly.type
_entity_poly.pdbx_seq_one_letter_code
_entity_poly.pdbx_strand_id
1 'polypeptide(L)'
;REQELSENFDSLSEDAKRLAIRNELKRHNSMLADAAHDAGVVEQRDYAIFQNYGYKGLYGGLGAKEIHNKKGLKKSQKILDYMGSTELAANLFRATQTEEKLRRDNIKGKQEANQTHYHVGKKVRETIKELGGTMPEDLPTPKSSIKEIEQKSQKTITKKKDE
;
A
#
# COMPACT_ATOMS: atom_id res chain seq x y z
N ARG A 1 33.35 10.49 -2.54
CA ARG A 1 33.18 9.55 -3.64
C ARG A 1 32.50 8.25 -3.20
N GLU A 2 33.01 7.62 -2.15
CA GLU A 2 32.40 6.42 -1.58
C GLU A 2 31.01 6.71 -1.00
N GLN A 3 30.84 7.88 -0.41
CA GLN A 3 29.58 8.32 0.17
C GLN A 3 28.52 8.59 -0.92
N GLU A 4 28.90 9.21 -2.05
CA GLU A 4 28.00 9.43 -3.18
C GLU A 4 27.59 8.12 -3.86
N LEU A 5 28.51 7.17 -4.04
CA LEU A 5 28.22 5.85 -4.59
C LEU A 5 27.31 5.05 -3.67
N SER A 6 27.53 5.13 -2.35
CA SER A 6 26.68 4.47 -1.35
C SER A 6 25.28 5.06 -1.34
N GLU A 7 25.14 6.38 -1.38
CA GLU A 7 23.85 7.07 -1.40
C GLU A 7 23.08 6.74 -2.68
N ASN A 8 23.74 6.72 -3.85
CA ASN A 8 23.12 6.34 -5.12
C ASN A 8 22.69 4.88 -5.13
N PHE A 9 23.50 3.98 -4.57
CA PHE A 9 23.19 2.56 -4.46
C PHE A 9 21.98 2.34 -3.54
N ASP A 10 21.95 3.02 -2.39
CA ASP A 10 20.84 2.92 -1.43
C ASP A 10 19.55 3.45 -2.02
N SER A 11 19.60 4.56 -2.79
CA SER A 11 18.45 5.12 -3.49
C SER A 11 17.90 4.17 -4.54
N LEU A 12 18.77 3.54 -5.35
CA LEU A 12 18.39 2.54 -6.34
C LEU A 12 17.79 1.30 -5.67
N SER A 13 18.39 0.86 -4.54
CA SER A 13 17.86 -0.27 -3.78
C SER A 13 16.47 0.04 -3.21
N GLU A 14 16.25 1.26 -2.71
CA GLU A 14 14.95 1.71 -2.19
C GLU A 14 13.90 1.76 -3.32
N ASP A 15 14.25 2.30 -4.48
CA ASP A 15 13.33 2.36 -5.63
C ASP A 15 12.99 0.95 -6.12
N ALA A 16 13.95 0.05 -6.15
CA ALA A 16 13.72 -1.35 -6.54
C ALA A 16 12.79 -2.05 -5.54
N LYS A 17 12.97 -1.81 -4.24
CA LYS A 17 12.08 -2.32 -3.19
C LYS A 17 10.67 -1.78 -3.34
N ARG A 18 10.53 -0.48 -3.57
CA ARG A 18 9.23 0.17 -3.77
C ARG A 18 8.47 -0.46 -4.92
N LEU A 19 9.15 -0.63 -6.06
CA LEU A 19 8.53 -1.23 -7.25
C LEU A 19 8.07 -2.66 -6.98
N ALA A 20 8.93 -3.48 -6.37
CA ALA A 20 8.63 -4.87 -6.08
C ALA A 20 7.45 -5.00 -5.09
N ILE A 21 7.46 -4.24 -4.01
CA ILE A 21 6.41 -4.32 -2.98
C ILE A 21 5.09 -3.74 -3.53
N ARG A 22 5.15 -2.65 -4.29
CA ARG A 22 3.94 -2.06 -4.91
C ARG A 22 3.28 -3.05 -5.86
N ASN A 23 4.07 -3.78 -6.65
CA ASN A 23 3.52 -4.79 -7.57
C ASN A 23 2.87 -5.95 -6.80
N GLU A 24 3.48 -6.39 -5.71
CA GLU A 24 2.88 -7.40 -4.82
C GLU A 24 1.60 -6.87 -4.15
N LEU A 25 1.61 -5.62 -3.70
CA LEU A 25 0.43 -4.99 -3.10
C LEU A 25 -0.72 -4.89 -4.11
N LYS A 26 -0.42 -4.55 -5.36
CA LYS A 26 -1.42 -4.51 -6.44
C LYS A 26 -2.09 -5.88 -6.63
N ARG A 27 -1.27 -6.92 -6.66
CA ARG A 27 -1.74 -8.31 -6.79
C ARG A 27 -2.62 -8.70 -5.60
N HIS A 28 -2.16 -8.43 -4.38
CA HIS A 28 -2.91 -8.76 -3.18
C HIS A 28 -4.15 -7.90 -2.99
N ASN A 29 -4.15 -6.66 -3.45
CA ASN A 29 -5.36 -5.84 -3.44
C ASN A 29 -6.45 -6.43 -4.34
N SER A 30 -6.06 -7.04 -5.48
CA SER A 30 -7.00 -7.75 -6.35
C SER A 30 -7.59 -8.98 -5.63
N MET A 31 -6.76 -9.76 -4.96
CA MET A 31 -7.20 -10.92 -4.18
C MET A 31 -8.09 -10.50 -2.99
N LEU A 32 -7.75 -9.39 -2.37
CA LEU A 32 -8.55 -8.81 -1.28
C LEU A 32 -9.92 -8.36 -1.80
N ALA A 33 -9.98 -7.76 -2.98
CA ALA A 33 -11.23 -7.35 -3.61
C ALA A 33 -12.12 -8.57 -3.87
N ASP A 34 -11.55 -9.68 -4.33
CA ASP A 34 -12.29 -10.93 -4.55
C ASP A 34 -12.85 -11.48 -3.22
N ALA A 35 -12.04 -11.49 -2.17
CA ALA A 35 -12.49 -11.94 -0.84
C ALA A 35 -13.59 -11.04 -0.28
N ALA A 36 -13.46 -9.72 -0.45
CA ALA A 36 -14.47 -8.75 -0.03
C ALA A 36 -15.77 -8.94 -0.81
N HIS A 37 -15.68 -9.18 -2.11
CA HIS A 37 -16.83 -9.47 -2.96
C HIS A 37 -17.59 -10.70 -2.45
N ASP A 38 -16.88 -11.78 -2.15
CA ASP A 38 -17.46 -13.01 -1.60
C ASP A 38 -18.11 -12.77 -0.24
N ALA A 39 -17.64 -11.79 0.51
CA ALA A 39 -18.20 -11.40 1.80
C ALA A 39 -19.43 -10.46 1.67
N GLY A 40 -19.75 -10.00 0.46
CA GLY A 40 -20.91 -9.14 0.22
C GLY A 40 -20.59 -7.70 -0.19
N VAL A 41 -19.30 -7.38 -0.37
CA VAL A 41 -18.84 -6.07 -0.85
C VAL A 41 -18.84 -6.12 -2.38
N VAL A 42 -20.00 -5.87 -2.99
CA VAL A 42 -20.23 -6.16 -4.41
C VAL A 42 -20.09 -4.92 -5.28
N GLU A 43 -20.61 -3.77 -4.84
CA GLU A 43 -20.60 -2.54 -5.63
C GLU A 43 -19.28 -1.80 -5.49
N GLN A 44 -18.88 -1.07 -6.53
CA GLN A 44 -17.66 -0.28 -6.54
C GLN A 44 -17.62 0.73 -5.38
N ARG A 45 -18.77 1.35 -5.08
CA ARG A 45 -18.91 2.27 -3.95
C ARG A 45 -18.64 1.57 -2.61
N ASP A 46 -19.19 0.37 -2.45
CA ASP A 46 -18.98 -0.42 -1.22
C ASP A 46 -17.53 -0.83 -1.06
N TYR A 47 -16.86 -1.14 -2.17
CA TYR A 47 -15.43 -1.47 -2.14
C TYR A 47 -14.57 -0.28 -1.73
N ALA A 48 -14.90 0.93 -2.21
CA ALA A 48 -14.21 2.15 -1.81
C ALA A 48 -14.35 2.39 -0.30
N ILE A 49 -15.55 2.16 0.25
CA ILE A 49 -15.80 2.26 1.69
C ILE A 49 -14.97 1.21 2.46
N PHE A 50 -14.96 -0.02 1.96
CA PHE A 50 -14.19 -1.11 2.55
C PHE A 50 -12.69 -0.77 2.60
N GLN A 51 -12.14 -0.22 1.52
CA GLN A 51 -10.74 0.21 1.47
C GLN A 51 -10.46 1.32 2.49
N ASN A 52 -11.38 2.27 2.63
CA ASN A 52 -11.22 3.35 3.63
C ASN A 52 -11.17 2.82 5.07
N TYR A 53 -11.94 1.80 5.39
CA TYR A 53 -11.88 1.19 6.72
C TYR A 53 -10.49 0.62 7.02
N GLY A 54 -9.86 -0.01 6.04
CA GLY A 54 -8.51 -0.53 6.18
C GLY A 54 -7.49 0.59 6.39
N TYR A 55 -7.56 1.65 5.59
CA TYR A 55 -6.69 2.81 5.75
C TYR A 55 -6.87 3.47 7.10
N LYS A 56 -8.11 3.68 7.53
CA LYS A 56 -8.40 4.30 8.83
C LYS A 56 -7.81 3.50 10.00
N GLY A 57 -7.86 2.19 9.92
CA GLY A 57 -7.23 1.34 10.92
C GLY A 57 -5.72 1.51 10.96
N LEU A 58 -5.08 1.44 9.80
CA LEU A 58 -3.62 1.49 9.69
C LEU A 58 -3.05 2.91 9.93
N TYR A 59 -3.77 3.95 9.51
CA TYR A 59 -3.30 5.33 9.55
C TYR A 59 -3.93 6.17 10.68
N GLY A 60 -4.46 5.52 11.69
CA GLY A 60 -4.96 6.21 12.89
C GLY A 60 -6.16 7.11 12.63
N GLY A 61 -7.09 6.67 11.78
CA GLY A 61 -8.31 7.39 11.46
C GLY A 61 -8.30 8.10 10.10
N LEU A 62 -7.16 8.10 9.40
CA LEU A 62 -7.07 8.74 8.08
C LEU A 62 -7.52 7.78 6.98
N GLY A 63 -8.49 8.22 6.16
CA GLY A 63 -8.90 7.51 4.96
C GLY A 63 -8.03 7.90 3.76
N ALA A 64 -8.33 7.34 2.59
CA ALA A 64 -7.55 7.55 1.37
C ALA A 64 -7.40 9.04 1.03
N LYS A 65 -8.47 9.81 1.16
CA LYS A 65 -8.49 11.25 0.84
C LYS A 65 -7.57 12.03 1.77
N GLU A 66 -7.63 11.75 3.07
CA GLU A 66 -6.82 12.43 4.08
C GLU A 66 -5.34 12.06 3.93
N ILE A 67 -5.04 10.81 3.58
CA ILE A 67 -3.67 10.38 3.29
C ILE A 67 -3.13 11.13 2.07
N HIS A 68 -3.93 11.22 1.01
CA HIS A 68 -3.61 11.96 -0.21
C HIS A 68 -3.26 13.42 0.11
N ASN A 69 -4.10 14.07 0.91
CA ASN A 69 -3.89 15.46 1.33
C ASN A 69 -2.63 15.62 2.18
N LYS A 70 -2.40 14.71 3.12
CA LYS A 70 -1.23 14.75 3.99
C LYS A 70 0.08 14.61 3.21
N LYS A 71 0.07 13.79 2.14
CA LYS A 71 1.22 13.63 1.26
C LYS A 71 1.43 14.82 0.31
N GLY A 72 0.50 15.76 0.25
CA GLY A 72 0.58 16.92 -0.62
C GLY A 72 0.51 16.58 -2.11
N LEU A 73 -0.23 15.55 -2.46
CA LEU A 73 -0.31 15.04 -3.83
C LEU A 73 -1.29 15.85 -4.68
N LYS A 74 -1.01 15.93 -5.98
CA LYS A 74 -1.92 16.49 -6.98
C LYS A 74 -3.08 15.54 -7.21
N LYS A 75 -4.21 16.06 -7.69
CA LYS A 75 -5.46 15.29 -7.90
C LYS A 75 -5.25 14.01 -8.73
N SER A 76 -4.38 14.05 -9.73
CA SER A 76 -4.09 12.92 -10.62
C SER A 76 -3.10 11.90 -10.02
N GLN A 77 -2.44 12.24 -8.92
CA GLN A 77 -1.43 11.38 -8.31
C GLN A 77 -2.06 10.42 -7.32
N LYS A 78 -1.60 9.17 -7.32
CA LYS A 78 -2.15 8.10 -6.48
C LYS A 78 -1.26 7.84 -5.28
N ILE A 79 -1.88 7.61 -4.13
CA ILE A 79 -1.16 7.41 -2.86
C ILE A 79 -0.17 6.24 -2.94
N LEU A 80 -0.54 5.14 -3.59
CA LEU A 80 0.33 3.95 -3.69
C LEU A 80 1.62 4.24 -4.46
N ASP A 81 1.59 5.16 -5.42
CA ASP A 81 2.76 5.54 -6.20
C ASP A 81 3.74 6.42 -5.42
N TYR A 82 3.32 6.94 -4.26
CA TYR A 82 4.10 7.86 -3.43
C TYR A 82 4.30 7.31 -2.01
N MET A 83 4.47 6.02 -1.90
CA MET A 83 4.82 5.35 -0.65
C MET A 83 6.25 4.82 -0.73
N GLY A 84 6.99 4.94 0.38
CA GLY A 84 8.28 4.27 0.53
C GLY A 84 8.09 2.78 0.78
N SER A 85 9.19 2.02 0.77
CA SER A 85 9.14 0.57 0.93
C SER A 85 8.53 0.14 2.27
N THR A 86 8.83 0.86 3.36
CA THR A 86 8.30 0.55 4.70
C THR A 86 6.79 0.75 4.75
N GLU A 87 6.29 1.85 4.18
CA GLU A 87 4.86 2.13 4.13
C GLU A 87 4.12 1.10 3.27
N LEU A 88 4.69 0.77 2.10
CA LEU A 88 4.15 -0.26 1.20
C LEU A 88 4.08 -1.62 1.89
N ALA A 89 5.14 -1.99 2.64
CA ALA A 89 5.18 -3.26 3.36
C ALA A 89 4.08 -3.35 4.43
N ALA A 90 3.82 -2.27 5.15
CA ALA A 90 2.75 -2.21 6.14
C ALA A 90 1.38 -2.41 5.48
N ASN A 91 1.15 -1.76 4.32
CA ASN A 91 -0.08 -1.92 3.56
C ASN A 91 -0.23 -3.33 2.98
N LEU A 92 0.87 -3.93 2.53
CA LEU A 92 0.87 -5.30 2.02
C LEU A 92 0.47 -6.28 3.13
N PHE A 93 1.02 -6.12 4.32
CA PHE A 93 0.67 -6.96 5.48
C PHE A 93 -0.81 -6.80 5.85
N ARG A 94 -1.30 -5.57 5.88
CA ARG A 94 -2.73 -5.29 6.10
C ARG A 94 -3.60 -6.04 5.08
N ALA A 95 -3.26 -5.92 3.80
CA ALA A 95 -4.05 -6.50 2.71
C ALA A 95 -4.05 -8.05 2.76
N THR A 96 -2.87 -8.66 2.95
CA THR A 96 -2.74 -10.12 2.99
C THR A 96 -3.47 -10.71 4.20
N GLN A 97 -3.35 -10.09 5.37
CA GLN A 97 -4.00 -10.58 6.59
C GLN A 97 -5.51 -10.40 6.55
N THR A 98 -6.00 -9.31 5.95
CA THR A 98 -7.44 -9.08 5.81
C THR A 98 -8.05 -10.12 4.87
N GLU A 99 -7.42 -10.36 3.71
CA GLU A 99 -7.87 -11.36 2.74
C GLU A 99 -7.96 -12.74 3.39
N GLU A 100 -6.90 -13.15 4.06
CA GLU A 100 -6.83 -14.46 4.73
C GLU A 100 -7.92 -14.58 5.81
N LYS A 101 -8.10 -13.55 6.62
CA LYS A 101 -9.11 -13.55 7.70
C LYS A 101 -10.54 -13.58 7.15
N LEU A 102 -10.84 -12.83 6.09
CA LEU A 102 -12.17 -12.85 5.45
C LEU A 102 -12.52 -14.26 4.98
N ARG A 103 -11.55 -14.99 4.40
CA ARG A 103 -11.77 -16.35 3.90
C ARG A 103 -11.80 -17.38 5.01
N ARG A 104 -10.82 -17.36 5.92
CA ARG A 104 -10.71 -18.34 7.02
C ARG A 104 -11.94 -18.30 7.93
N ASP A 105 -12.36 -17.11 8.34
CA ASP A 105 -13.49 -16.94 9.26
C ASP A 105 -14.83 -16.87 8.54
N ASN A 106 -14.84 -17.04 7.21
CA ASN A 106 -16.05 -17.00 6.38
C ASN A 106 -16.92 -15.79 6.69
N ILE A 107 -16.31 -14.61 6.71
CA ILE A 107 -16.99 -13.35 7.04
C ILE A 107 -18.07 -13.06 5.98
N LYS A 108 -19.29 -12.73 6.43
CA LYS A 108 -20.41 -12.38 5.57
C LYS A 108 -21.04 -11.07 6.01
N GLY A 109 -21.28 -10.20 5.04
CA GLY A 109 -21.88 -8.88 5.24
C GLY A 109 -20.87 -7.77 5.06
N LYS A 110 -21.33 -6.65 4.46
CA LYS A 110 -20.50 -5.49 4.18
C LYS A 110 -19.92 -4.87 5.46
N GLN A 111 -20.76 -4.75 6.49
CA GLN A 111 -20.34 -4.14 7.75
C GLN A 111 -19.28 -4.99 8.46
N GLU A 112 -19.47 -6.30 8.51
CA GLU A 112 -18.55 -7.24 9.09
C GLU A 112 -17.21 -7.24 8.34
N ALA A 113 -17.26 -7.18 7.01
CA ALA A 113 -16.06 -7.07 6.18
C ALA A 113 -15.31 -5.76 6.46
N ASN A 114 -16.03 -4.64 6.54
CA ASN A 114 -15.46 -3.33 6.85
C ASN A 114 -14.79 -3.33 8.23
N GLN A 115 -15.46 -3.85 9.25
CA GLN A 115 -14.93 -3.94 10.60
C GLN A 115 -13.70 -4.85 10.66
N THR A 116 -13.71 -5.95 9.92
CA THR A 116 -12.55 -6.85 9.83
C THR A 116 -11.34 -6.11 9.27
N HIS A 117 -11.54 -5.37 8.18
CA HIS A 117 -10.47 -4.61 7.53
C HIS A 117 -9.90 -3.53 8.45
N TYR A 118 -10.79 -2.79 9.12
CA TYR A 118 -10.40 -1.78 10.12
C TYR A 118 -9.59 -2.41 11.24
N HIS A 119 -10.07 -3.52 11.78
CA HIS A 119 -9.45 -4.20 12.90
C HIS A 119 -8.05 -4.72 12.56
N VAL A 120 -7.90 -5.33 11.39
CA VAL A 120 -6.60 -5.81 10.90
C VAL A 120 -5.63 -4.62 10.75
N GLY A 121 -6.07 -3.54 10.12
CA GLY A 121 -5.26 -2.33 9.96
C GLY A 121 -4.81 -1.78 11.31
N LYS A 122 -5.72 -1.72 12.27
CA LYS A 122 -5.44 -1.24 13.63
C LYS A 122 -4.41 -2.14 14.34
N LYS A 123 -4.50 -3.46 14.18
CA LYS A 123 -3.55 -4.40 14.76
C LYS A 123 -2.15 -4.26 14.17
N VAL A 124 -2.05 -4.04 12.86
CA VAL A 124 -0.77 -3.75 12.21
C VAL A 124 -0.18 -2.47 12.78
N ARG A 125 -0.99 -1.42 12.94
CA ARG A 125 -0.57 -0.16 13.53
C ARG A 125 -0.06 -0.32 14.97
N GLU A 126 -0.80 -1.05 15.79
CA GLU A 126 -0.42 -1.33 17.18
C GLU A 126 0.92 -2.07 17.25
N THR A 127 1.14 -3.02 16.34
CA THR A 127 2.39 -3.77 16.26
C THR A 127 3.57 -2.85 15.91
N ILE A 128 3.38 -1.95 14.95
CA ILE A 128 4.41 -0.96 14.57
C ILE A 128 4.75 -0.11 15.80
N LYS A 129 3.75 0.35 16.54
CA LYS A 129 3.92 1.16 17.75
C LYS A 129 4.70 0.41 18.82
N GLU A 130 4.34 -0.85 19.06
CA GLU A 130 5.01 -1.71 20.05
C GLU A 130 6.49 -1.95 19.69
N LEU A 131 6.79 -2.03 18.41
CA LEU A 131 8.18 -2.17 17.92
C LEU A 131 8.97 -0.86 17.98
N GLY A 132 8.33 0.25 18.35
CA GLY A 132 8.98 1.56 18.37
C GLY A 132 9.14 2.17 16.97
N GLY A 133 8.40 1.67 15.99
CA GLY A 133 8.47 2.15 14.60
C GLY A 133 7.73 3.45 14.38
N THR A 134 7.98 4.05 13.20
CA THR A 134 7.29 5.27 12.78
C THR A 134 5.91 4.91 12.23
N MET A 135 4.89 5.67 12.64
CA MET A 135 3.53 5.44 12.13
C MET A 135 3.46 5.70 10.64
N PRO A 136 2.62 4.96 9.89
CA PRO A 136 2.54 5.10 8.43
C PRO A 136 2.36 6.52 7.93
N GLU A 137 1.52 7.33 8.59
CA GLU A 137 1.25 8.71 8.19
C GLU A 137 2.44 9.65 8.40
N ASP A 138 3.39 9.26 9.22
CA ASP A 138 4.57 10.06 9.54
C ASP A 138 5.81 9.63 8.74
N LEU A 139 5.70 8.56 7.95
CA LEU A 139 6.79 8.14 7.07
C LEU A 139 6.97 9.15 5.92
N PRO A 140 8.22 9.38 5.47
CA PRO A 140 8.45 10.37 4.42
C PRO A 140 7.80 9.96 3.09
N THR A 141 7.28 10.97 2.37
CA THR A 141 6.73 10.79 1.03
C THR A 141 7.85 10.91 0.01
N PRO A 142 8.12 9.87 -0.80
CA PRO A 142 9.13 9.95 -1.85
C PRO A 142 8.80 11.03 -2.88
N LYS A 143 9.82 11.63 -3.48
CA LYS A 143 9.67 12.67 -4.50
C LYS A 143 9.27 12.10 -5.85
N SER A 144 9.78 10.90 -6.19
CA SER A 144 9.47 10.24 -7.46
C SER A 144 8.35 9.24 -7.29
N SER A 145 7.46 9.16 -8.29
CA SER A 145 6.39 8.16 -8.28
C SER A 145 6.91 6.79 -8.73
N ILE A 146 6.27 5.73 -8.24
CA ILE A 146 6.59 4.37 -8.68
C ILE A 146 6.28 4.19 -10.16
N LYS A 147 5.24 4.89 -10.67
CA LYS A 147 4.89 4.88 -12.09
C LYS A 147 6.07 5.37 -12.96
N GLU A 148 6.76 6.43 -12.53
CA GLU A 148 7.96 6.93 -13.22
C GLU A 148 9.10 5.92 -13.16
N ILE A 149 9.30 5.28 -12.02
CA ILE A 149 10.32 4.24 -11.83
C ILE A 149 10.03 3.07 -12.78
N GLU A 150 8.79 2.61 -12.87
CA GLU A 150 8.36 1.54 -13.75
C GLU A 150 8.60 1.88 -15.22
N GLN A 151 8.26 3.10 -15.64
CA GLN A 151 8.48 3.58 -17.01
C GLN A 151 9.96 3.62 -17.37
N LYS A 152 10.82 4.06 -16.47
CA LYS A 152 12.28 4.06 -16.67
C LYS A 152 12.82 2.64 -16.80
N SER A 153 12.35 1.73 -15.96
CA SER A 153 12.75 0.32 -16.00
C SER A 153 12.36 -0.32 -17.34
N GLN A 154 11.14 -0.08 -17.83
CA GLN A 154 10.66 -0.59 -19.13
C GLN A 154 11.46 -0.02 -20.30
N LYS A 155 11.77 1.26 -20.28
CA LYS A 155 12.59 1.92 -21.32
C LYS A 155 13.98 1.31 -21.38
N THR A 156 14.59 1.00 -20.24
CA THR A 156 15.90 0.37 -20.17
C THR A 156 15.88 -1.04 -20.75
N ILE A 157 14.82 -1.82 -20.47
CA ILE A 157 14.63 -3.16 -21.01
C ILE A 157 14.44 -3.10 -22.54
N THR A 158 13.62 -2.17 -23.02
CA THR A 158 13.38 -1.98 -24.47
C THR A 158 14.66 -1.61 -25.20
N LYS A 159 15.49 -0.71 -24.64
CA LYS A 159 16.80 -0.34 -25.20
C LYS A 159 17.73 -1.53 -25.29
N LYS A 160 17.78 -2.40 -24.29
CA LYS A 160 18.61 -3.61 -24.28
C LYS A 160 18.18 -4.64 -25.32
N LYS A 161 16.89 -4.71 -25.64
CA LYS A 161 16.36 -5.62 -26.68
C LYS A 161 16.66 -5.13 -28.09
N ASP A 162 16.80 -3.82 -28.30
CA ASP A 162 17.09 -3.22 -29.61
C ASP A 162 18.60 -3.20 -29.91
N GLU A 163 19.46 -3.51 -28.96
CA GLU A 163 20.90 -3.69 -29.11
C GLU A 163 21.21 -5.16 -29.42
#